data_562c9d674277bfd4da4bb7b49d995231
#
_entry.id   562c9d674277bfd4da4bb7b49d995231
#
_cell.length_a   1.000
_cell.length_b   1.000
_cell.length_c   1.000
_cell.angle_alpha   90.00
_cell.angle_beta   90.00
_cell.angle_gamma   90.00
#
_symmetry.space_group_name_H-M   'P 1'
#
loop_
_entity.id
_entity.type
_entity.pdbx_description
1 polymer ?
#
loop_
_entity_poly.entity_id
_entity_poly.type
_entity_poly.pdbx_seq_one_letter_code
_entity_poly.pdbx_strand_id
1 'polypeptide(L)'
;MGQPPSPVRRRYRCRDGYLRLELRSPQEWQALAKCLGRPELAYPGSWEVAAAAPPRGRLGKLLEALFRREPVEVWLRRLEAHGVPCRPD
;
A
#
# COMPACT_ATOMS: atom_id res chain seq x y z
N MET A 1 -10.18 -19.22 2.78
CA MET A 1 -9.21 -18.94 1.73
C MET A 1 -8.94 -17.45 1.62
N GLY A 2 -7.67 -17.08 1.56
CA GLY A 2 -7.29 -15.69 1.47
C GLY A 2 -7.49 -15.12 0.09
N GLN A 3 -7.49 -13.80 -0.01
CA GLN A 3 -7.50 -13.11 -1.28
C GLN A 3 -6.17 -13.30 -1.99
N PRO A 4 -6.16 -13.32 -3.33
CA PRO A 4 -4.89 -13.43 -4.04
C PRO A 4 -4.00 -12.23 -3.77
N PRO A 5 -2.67 -12.41 -3.80
CA PRO A 5 -1.76 -11.27 -3.61
C PRO A 5 -1.95 -10.23 -4.69
N SER A 6 -1.81 -8.97 -4.31
CA SER A 6 -1.88 -7.83 -5.20
C SER A 6 -1.06 -6.70 -4.57
N PRO A 7 -0.85 -5.58 -5.29
CA PRO A 7 -0.13 -4.44 -4.69
C PRO A 7 -0.77 -3.90 -3.42
N VAL A 8 -2.08 -4.10 -3.23
CA VAL A 8 -2.81 -3.59 -2.07
C VAL A 8 -2.95 -4.63 -0.95
N ARG A 9 -2.51 -5.87 -1.18
CA ARG A 9 -2.57 -6.98 -0.21
C ARG A 9 -1.29 -7.79 -0.27
N ARG A 10 -0.21 -7.24 0.32
CA ARG A 10 1.08 -7.93 0.37
C ARG A 10 1.97 -7.23 1.39
N ARG A 11 3.09 -7.85 1.72
CA ARG A 11 4.07 -7.17 2.55
C ARG A 11 5.03 -6.36 1.68
N TYR A 12 5.53 -5.27 2.27
CA TYR A 12 6.49 -4.38 1.63
C TYR A 12 7.71 -4.22 2.51
N ARG A 13 8.88 -4.20 1.88
CA ARG A 13 10.11 -3.91 2.57
C ARG A 13 10.25 -2.41 2.78
N CYS A 14 10.54 -2.04 4.03
CA CYS A 14 10.89 -0.68 4.41
C CYS A 14 12.39 -0.60 4.65
N ARG A 15 12.86 0.53 5.14
CA ARG A 15 14.30 0.71 5.34
C ARG A 15 14.90 -0.30 6.31
N ASP A 16 14.17 -0.69 7.34
CA ASP A 16 14.69 -1.52 8.43
C ASP A 16 13.83 -2.75 8.75
N GLY A 17 12.90 -3.12 7.88
CA GLY A 17 12.05 -4.27 8.13
C GLY A 17 10.92 -4.33 7.15
N TYR A 18 9.83 -4.98 7.55
CA TYR A 18 8.68 -5.23 6.66
C TYR A 18 7.39 -4.78 7.31
N LEU A 19 6.45 -4.34 6.47
CA LEU A 19 5.08 -4.13 6.89
C LEU A 19 4.15 -4.88 5.94
N ARG A 20 2.95 -5.22 6.42
CA ARG A 20 1.92 -5.83 5.60
C ARG A 20 0.81 -4.83 5.37
N LEU A 21 0.49 -4.63 4.10
CA LEU A 21 -0.58 -3.77 3.66
C LEU A 21 -1.77 -4.65 3.30
N GLU A 22 -2.96 -4.31 3.79
CA GLU A 22 -4.17 -5.09 3.50
C GLU A 22 -5.36 -4.16 3.30
N LEU A 23 -5.43 -3.54 2.12
CA LEU A 23 -6.54 -2.66 1.80
C LEU A 23 -7.75 -3.46 1.33
N ARG A 24 -8.94 -2.98 1.68
CA ARG A 24 -10.19 -3.67 1.37
C ARG A 24 -11.21 -2.81 0.64
N SER A 25 -10.94 -1.53 0.45
CA SER A 25 -11.93 -0.62 -0.12
C SER A 25 -11.28 0.49 -0.91
N PRO A 26 -12.03 1.12 -1.84
CA PRO A 26 -11.52 2.28 -2.57
C PRO A 26 -11.14 3.42 -1.65
N GLN A 27 -11.83 3.59 -0.53
CA GLN A 27 -11.54 4.66 0.43
C GLN A 27 -10.16 4.46 1.06
N GLU A 28 -9.83 3.21 1.41
CA GLU A 28 -8.51 2.90 1.95
C GLU A 28 -7.42 3.11 0.92
N TRP A 29 -7.69 2.79 -0.33
CA TRP A 29 -6.77 3.06 -1.44
C TRP A 29 -6.50 4.55 -1.61
N GLN A 30 -7.57 5.37 -1.54
CA GLN A 30 -7.43 6.82 -1.61
C GLN A 30 -6.61 7.36 -0.45
N ALA A 31 -6.85 6.84 0.76
CA ALA A 31 -6.08 7.23 1.94
C ALA A 31 -4.60 6.88 1.79
N LEU A 32 -4.30 5.72 1.25
CA LEU A 32 -2.92 5.34 0.98
C LEU A 32 -2.26 6.28 -0.02
N ALA A 33 -2.93 6.60 -1.11
CA ALA A 33 -2.39 7.51 -2.13
C ALA A 33 -2.04 8.86 -1.53
N LYS A 34 -2.91 9.40 -0.68
CA LYS A 34 -2.65 10.66 0.01
C LYS A 34 -1.46 10.55 0.96
N CYS A 35 -1.41 9.46 1.72
CA CYS A 35 -0.32 9.22 2.66
C CYS A 35 1.04 9.16 1.96
N LEU A 36 1.07 8.57 0.78
CA LEU A 36 2.29 8.46 -0.03
C LEU A 36 2.65 9.74 -0.78
N GLY A 37 1.78 10.76 -0.74
CA GLY A 37 1.99 11.97 -1.51
C GLY A 37 1.81 11.76 -3.01
N ARG A 38 1.01 10.76 -3.39
CA ARG A 38 0.76 10.40 -4.79
C ARG A 38 -0.75 10.34 -5.05
N PRO A 39 -1.47 11.47 -4.93
CA PRO A 39 -2.92 11.46 -5.10
C PRO A 39 -3.36 11.00 -6.49
N GLU A 40 -2.50 11.13 -7.49
CA GLU A 40 -2.80 10.70 -8.86
C GLU A 40 -3.01 9.18 -8.97
N LEU A 41 -2.55 8.41 -7.99
CA LEU A 41 -2.77 6.96 -7.99
C LEU A 41 -4.23 6.59 -7.72
N ALA A 42 -5.00 7.50 -7.12
CA ALA A 42 -6.39 7.25 -6.74
C ALA A 42 -7.35 7.95 -7.70
N TYR A 43 -7.38 7.52 -8.95
CA TYR A 43 -8.33 8.01 -9.96
C TYR A 43 -9.58 7.11 -9.98
N PRO A 44 -10.69 7.57 -10.61
CA PRO A 44 -11.90 6.75 -10.69
C PRO A 44 -11.61 5.37 -11.33
N GLY A 45 -12.02 4.31 -10.67
CA GLY A 45 -11.77 2.94 -11.13
C GLY A 45 -10.41 2.38 -10.77
N SER A 46 -9.54 3.17 -10.13
CA SER A 46 -8.18 2.72 -9.82
C SER A 46 -8.13 1.61 -8.78
N TRP A 47 -9.11 1.56 -7.88
CA TRP A 47 -9.16 0.50 -6.88
C TRP A 47 -9.25 -0.88 -7.51
N GLU A 48 -10.15 -1.04 -8.49
CA GLU A 48 -10.32 -2.32 -9.18
C GLU A 48 -9.05 -2.72 -9.91
N VAL A 49 -8.38 -1.77 -10.53
CA VAL A 49 -7.13 -2.01 -11.23
C VAL A 49 -6.04 -2.43 -10.23
N ALA A 50 -5.90 -1.70 -9.14
CA ALA A 50 -4.88 -1.98 -8.13
C ALA A 50 -5.11 -3.33 -7.44
N ALA A 51 -6.38 -3.63 -7.10
CA ALA A 51 -6.73 -4.86 -6.41
C ALA A 51 -6.52 -6.10 -7.28
N ALA A 52 -6.61 -5.96 -8.61
CA ALA A 52 -6.44 -7.06 -9.55
C ALA A 52 -5.05 -7.11 -10.17
N ALA A 53 -4.20 -6.14 -9.92
CA ALA A 53 -2.87 -6.07 -10.54
C ALA A 53 -1.94 -7.15 -9.97
N PRO A 54 -0.92 -7.56 -10.74
CA PRO A 54 0.10 -8.46 -10.22
C PRO A 54 0.83 -7.81 -9.04
N PRO A 55 1.15 -8.56 -7.98
CA PRO A 55 1.77 -7.96 -6.78
C PRO A 55 3.13 -7.32 -7.06
N ARG A 56 3.84 -7.80 -8.06
CA ARG A 56 5.16 -7.26 -8.44
C ARG A 56 5.18 -6.68 -9.85
N GLY A 57 4.02 -6.24 -10.33
CA GLY A 57 3.93 -5.52 -11.58
C GLY A 57 4.35 -4.06 -11.41
N ARG A 58 3.97 -3.22 -12.37
CA ARG A 58 4.39 -1.81 -12.38
C ARG A 58 3.98 -1.07 -11.10
N LEU A 59 2.73 -1.23 -10.67
CA LEU A 59 2.25 -0.57 -9.46
C LEU A 59 2.95 -1.13 -8.22
N GLY A 60 3.10 -2.44 -8.13
CA GLY A 60 3.78 -3.05 -7.00
C GLY A 60 5.22 -2.56 -6.86
N LYS A 61 5.93 -2.43 -7.96
CA LYS A 61 7.31 -1.92 -7.95
C LYS A 61 7.37 -0.46 -7.53
N LEU A 62 6.41 0.34 -7.96
CA LEU A 62 6.34 1.74 -7.52
C LEU A 62 6.15 1.81 -6.01
N LEU A 63 5.22 1.03 -5.47
CA LEU A 63 4.97 1.02 -4.03
C LEU A 63 6.18 0.48 -3.25
N GLU A 64 6.87 -0.54 -3.78
CA GLU A 64 8.10 -1.03 -3.19
C GLU A 64 9.13 0.08 -3.03
N ALA A 65 9.32 0.87 -4.08
CA ALA A 65 10.30 1.96 -4.07
C ALA A 65 9.91 3.03 -3.03
N LEU A 66 8.63 3.32 -2.90
CA LEU A 66 8.15 4.31 -1.95
C LEU A 66 8.31 3.83 -0.50
N PHE A 67 7.93 2.58 -0.22
CA PHE A 67 8.02 2.06 1.15
C PHE A 67 9.47 1.91 1.64
N ARG A 68 10.41 1.71 0.74
CA ARG A 68 11.83 1.60 1.13
C ARG A 68 12.43 2.90 1.66
N ARG A 69 11.78 4.02 1.47
CA ARG A 69 12.32 5.32 1.83
C ARG A 69 12.37 5.58 3.33
N GLU A 70 11.50 4.90 4.10
CA GLU A 70 11.37 5.17 5.53
C GLU A 70 11.38 3.88 6.34
N PRO A 71 11.72 3.96 7.63
CA PRO A 71 11.59 2.81 8.53
C PRO A 71 10.15 2.38 8.72
N VAL A 72 9.96 1.12 9.12
CA VAL A 72 8.63 0.55 9.38
C VAL A 72 7.84 1.41 10.34
N GLU A 73 8.44 1.83 11.45
CA GLU A 73 7.75 2.61 12.48
C GLU A 73 7.18 3.91 11.94
N VAL A 74 7.93 4.59 11.08
CA VAL A 74 7.49 5.84 10.46
C VAL A 74 6.27 5.59 9.58
N TRP A 75 6.32 4.53 8.77
CA TRP A 75 5.19 4.19 7.91
C TRP A 75 3.95 3.79 8.71
N LEU A 76 4.13 2.98 9.77
CA LEU A 76 2.99 2.57 10.59
C LEU A 76 2.27 3.77 11.18
N ARG A 77 3.00 4.76 11.67
CA ARG A 77 2.40 5.97 12.22
C ARG A 77 1.66 6.77 11.15
N ARG A 78 2.28 6.97 9.99
CA ARG A 78 1.67 7.73 8.90
C ARG A 78 0.41 7.04 8.36
N LEU A 79 0.52 5.74 8.13
CA LEU A 79 -0.59 4.96 7.58
C LEU A 79 -1.75 4.91 8.58
N GLU A 80 -1.46 4.71 9.85
CA GLU A 80 -2.49 4.71 10.87
C GLU A 80 -3.21 6.06 10.96
N ALA A 81 -2.45 7.15 10.88
CA ALA A 81 -3.02 8.49 10.91
C ALA A 81 -3.97 8.76 9.74
N HIS A 82 -3.78 8.08 8.62
CA HIS A 82 -4.64 8.19 7.44
C HIS A 82 -5.73 7.12 7.39
N GLY A 83 -5.80 6.24 8.39
CA GLY A 83 -6.80 5.18 8.41
C GLY A 83 -6.51 4.03 7.44
N VAL A 84 -5.24 3.80 7.12
CA VAL A 84 -4.85 2.74 6.20
C VAL A 84 -4.51 1.47 6.99
N PRO A 85 -5.19 0.33 6.71
CA PRO A 85 -4.90 -0.91 7.42
C PRO A 85 -3.49 -1.43 7.10
N CYS A 86 -2.68 -1.59 8.12
CA CYS A 86 -1.33 -2.12 8.00
C CYS A 86 -0.88 -2.67 9.34
N ARG A 87 0.16 -3.48 9.30
CA ARG A 87 0.78 -4.03 10.52
C ARG A 87 2.24 -4.36 10.25
N PRO A 88 3.08 -4.45 11.29
CA PRO A 88 4.44 -4.95 11.12
C PRO A 88 4.39 -6.41 10.66
N ASP A 89 5.37 -6.82 9.89
CA ASP A 89 5.39 -8.19 9.37
C ASP A 89 6.74 -8.88 9.60
#